data_aea1ee5befd8c816a14a2a26b356cfba
#
_entry.id   aea1ee5befd8c816a14a2a26b356cfba
#
_cell.length_a   1.000
_cell.length_b   1.000
_cell.length_c   1.000
_cell.angle_alpha   90.00
_cell.angle_beta   90.00
_cell.angle_gamma   90.00
#
_symmetry.space_group_name_H-M   'P 1'
#
loop_
_entity.id
_entity.type
_entity.pdbx_description
1 polymer ?
#
loop_
_entity_poly.entity_id
_entity_poly.type
_entity_poly.pdbx_seq_one_letter_code
_entity_poly.pdbx_strand_id
1 'polypeptide(L)'
;MRKVFLFLIGLCALSLSAQVTTEPNPIPVGYTGTFKIIFDPMKGSGGMATATACYAHLGYCTATQSWQGVKGSWGTKNQPEFTKRTDGKWEYTINNMFTYFGVPETTPITKLVMVFHDGNGNNSKEGKGAGGQDIYIVLGQESVGKDLFHLFCSVYS
;
A
#
# COMPACT_ATOMS: atom_id res chain seq x y z
N MET A 1 42.05 -29.09 26.69
CA MET A 1 41.77 -28.45 25.39
C MET A 1 40.27 -28.27 25.24
N ARG A 2 39.76 -27.05 25.46
CA ARG A 2 38.32 -26.72 25.31
C ARG A 2 38.09 -26.33 23.85
N LYS A 3 37.30 -27.11 23.11
CA LYS A 3 36.86 -26.77 21.75
C LYS A 3 35.73 -25.77 21.85
N VAL A 4 35.97 -24.50 21.46
CA VAL A 4 34.96 -23.47 21.29
C VAL A 4 34.33 -23.72 19.93
N PHE A 5 33.06 -24.14 19.93
CA PHE A 5 32.24 -24.21 18.71
C PHE A 5 31.65 -22.82 18.45
N LEU A 6 32.21 -22.11 17.47
CA LEU A 6 31.61 -20.87 16.98
C LEU A 6 30.38 -21.22 16.10
N PHE A 7 29.18 -20.99 16.64
CA PHE A 7 27.96 -21.08 15.86
C PHE A 7 27.82 -19.77 15.08
N LEU A 8 28.13 -19.83 13.79
CA LEU A 8 27.89 -18.72 12.85
C LEU A 8 26.40 -18.69 12.52
N ILE A 9 25.60 -17.89 13.27
CA ILE A 9 24.20 -17.64 12.93
C ILE A 9 24.22 -16.71 11.72
N GLY A 10 24.00 -17.29 10.53
CA GLY A 10 23.75 -16.54 9.30
C GLY A 10 22.46 -15.76 9.44
N LEU A 11 22.57 -14.46 9.68
CA LEU A 11 21.44 -13.52 9.66
C LEU A 11 20.95 -13.40 8.22
N CYS A 12 19.97 -14.22 7.84
CA CYS A 12 19.28 -14.09 6.57
C CYS A 12 18.44 -12.82 6.66
N ALA A 13 18.91 -11.72 6.05
CA ALA A 13 18.15 -10.49 5.92
C ALA A 13 16.96 -10.77 4.99
N LEU A 14 15.81 -11.09 5.57
CA LEU A 14 14.54 -11.14 4.85
C LEU A 14 14.21 -9.71 4.44
N SER A 15 14.35 -9.41 3.16
CA SER A 15 13.89 -8.15 2.58
C SER A 15 12.36 -8.12 2.66
N LEU A 16 11.80 -7.51 3.71
CA LEU A 16 10.38 -7.24 3.79
C LEU A 16 10.04 -6.14 2.77
N SER A 17 9.61 -6.57 1.60
CA SER A 17 9.08 -5.67 0.57
C SER A 17 7.65 -5.27 0.94
N ALA A 18 7.37 -3.97 0.94
CA ALA A 18 6.01 -3.46 1.17
C ALA A 18 5.03 -3.96 0.10
N GLN A 19 3.78 -4.21 0.49
CA GLN A 19 2.70 -4.61 -0.42
C GLN A 19 2.38 -3.51 -1.42
N VAL A 20 2.44 -2.26 -0.99
CA VAL A 20 2.25 -1.08 -1.83
C VAL A 20 3.47 -0.18 -1.70
N THR A 21 3.98 0.26 -2.84
CA THR A 21 5.05 1.25 -2.95
C THR A 21 4.59 2.40 -3.84
N THR A 22 5.34 3.51 -3.83
CA THR A 22 5.05 4.68 -4.64
C THR A 22 6.28 5.17 -5.39
N GLU A 23 6.06 5.95 -6.43
CA GLU A 23 7.09 6.68 -7.17
C GLU A 23 6.62 8.12 -7.37
N PRO A 24 7.24 9.12 -6.66
CA PRO A 24 8.33 9.01 -5.70
C PRO A 24 7.94 8.28 -4.40
N ASN A 25 8.94 7.77 -3.67
CA ASN A 25 8.80 7.18 -2.35
C ASN A 25 9.80 7.84 -1.38
N PRO A 26 9.34 8.57 -0.35
CA PRO A 26 7.93 8.83 -0.03
C PRO A 26 7.26 9.84 -0.99
N ILE A 27 5.92 9.84 -1.00
CA ILE A 27 5.16 10.97 -1.55
C ILE A 27 5.23 12.10 -0.53
N PRO A 28 5.74 13.30 -0.85
CA PRO A 28 5.79 14.40 0.11
C PRO A 28 4.39 14.84 0.58
N VAL A 29 4.29 15.37 1.79
CA VAL A 29 3.05 16.03 2.26
C VAL A 29 2.75 17.24 1.35
N GLY A 30 1.50 17.40 0.93
CA GLY A 30 1.09 18.49 0.03
C GLY A 30 1.60 18.34 -1.40
N TYR A 31 2.02 17.15 -1.82
CA TYR A 31 2.56 16.92 -3.17
C TYR A 31 1.52 17.14 -4.27
N THR A 32 1.83 18.02 -5.20
CA THR A 32 0.96 18.38 -6.34
C THR A 32 1.43 17.77 -7.68
N GLY A 33 2.54 17.05 -7.64
CA GLY A 33 3.10 16.39 -8.83
C GLY A 33 2.49 15.03 -9.12
N THR A 34 2.96 14.44 -10.21
CA THR A 34 2.58 13.08 -10.63
C THR A 34 3.27 12.03 -9.76
N PHE A 35 2.50 11.03 -9.34
CA PHE A 35 3.03 9.86 -8.65
C PHE A 35 2.35 8.58 -9.09
N LYS A 36 3.02 7.46 -8.87
CA LYS A 36 2.48 6.12 -9.10
C LYS A 36 2.23 5.41 -7.79
N ILE A 37 1.17 4.62 -7.76
CA ILE A 37 0.90 3.60 -6.74
C ILE A 37 1.19 2.25 -7.39
N ILE A 38 2.05 1.44 -6.77
CA ILE A 38 2.46 0.13 -7.27
C ILE A 38 2.06 -0.92 -6.23
N PHE A 39 1.21 -1.84 -6.62
CA PHE A 39 0.66 -2.90 -5.78
C PHE A 39 1.25 -4.26 -6.13
N ASP A 40 1.75 -4.98 -5.14
CA ASP A 40 2.22 -6.37 -5.26
C ASP A 40 1.11 -7.33 -4.76
N PRO A 41 0.43 -8.06 -5.67
CA PRO A 41 -0.69 -8.91 -5.30
C PRO A 41 -0.28 -10.15 -4.50
N MET A 42 1.03 -10.47 -4.47
CA MET A 42 1.58 -11.63 -3.73
C MET A 42 1.85 -11.31 -2.25
N LYS A 43 1.70 -10.04 -1.85
CA LYS A 43 1.98 -9.55 -0.49
C LYS A 43 0.69 -9.29 0.29
N GLY A 44 0.83 -8.96 1.57
CA GLY A 44 -0.29 -8.69 2.47
C GLY A 44 -1.17 -9.90 2.66
N SER A 45 -2.47 -9.79 2.39
CA SER A 45 -3.41 -10.92 2.48
C SER A 45 -3.23 -11.97 1.38
N GLY A 46 -2.52 -11.64 0.28
CA GLY A 46 -2.38 -12.51 -0.89
C GLY A 46 -3.68 -12.78 -1.68
N GLY A 47 -4.78 -12.17 -1.29
CA GLY A 47 -6.10 -12.45 -1.89
C GLY A 47 -6.23 -12.08 -3.36
N MET A 48 -5.34 -11.22 -3.89
CA MET A 48 -5.31 -10.83 -5.30
C MET A 48 -4.26 -11.59 -6.14
N ALA A 49 -3.55 -12.58 -5.57
CA ALA A 49 -2.46 -13.29 -6.25
C ALA A 49 -2.86 -13.91 -7.61
N THR A 50 -4.10 -14.36 -7.74
CA THR A 50 -4.65 -14.98 -8.97
C THR A 50 -5.61 -14.07 -9.73
N ALA A 51 -5.66 -12.77 -9.42
CA ALA A 51 -6.55 -11.83 -10.09
C ALA A 51 -6.05 -11.52 -11.52
N THR A 52 -6.99 -11.39 -12.44
CA THR A 52 -6.74 -11.02 -13.84
C THR A 52 -7.04 -9.55 -14.13
N ALA A 53 -7.70 -8.87 -13.20
CA ALA A 53 -7.97 -7.43 -13.21
C ALA A 53 -7.73 -6.87 -11.81
N CYS A 54 -7.42 -5.58 -11.70
CA CYS A 54 -7.17 -4.93 -10.43
C CYS A 54 -7.76 -3.52 -10.43
N TYR A 55 -8.64 -3.28 -9.47
CA TYR A 55 -9.24 -1.98 -9.16
C TYR A 55 -8.92 -1.62 -7.72
N ALA A 56 -8.99 -0.34 -7.39
CA ALA A 56 -8.78 0.09 -6.02
C ALA A 56 -9.97 0.90 -5.49
N HIS A 57 -10.50 0.46 -4.36
CA HIS A 57 -11.26 1.33 -3.48
C HIS A 57 -10.26 2.26 -2.82
N LEU A 58 -10.07 3.45 -3.40
CA LEU A 58 -9.01 4.38 -3.06
C LEU A 58 -9.60 5.69 -2.55
N GLY A 59 -9.18 6.07 -1.36
CA GLY A 59 -9.54 7.32 -0.73
C GLY A 59 -8.35 7.98 -0.04
N TYR A 60 -8.62 9.10 0.63
CA TYR A 60 -7.63 9.77 1.47
C TYR A 60 -8.12 9.88 2.92
N CYS A 61 -7.17 10.15 3.82
CA CYS A 61 -7.42 10.46 5.22
C CYS A 61 -6.84 11.83 5.57
N THR A 62 -7.53 12.53 6.46
CA THR A 62 -7.01 13.66 7.23
C THR A 62 -6.65 13.19 8.65
N ALA A 63 -6.31 14.11 9.56
CA ALA A 63 -6.07 13.78 10.96
C ALA A 63 -7.33 13.22 11.66
N THR A 64 -8.52 13.61 11.21
CA THR A 64 -9.80 13.32 11.88
C THR A 64 -10.79 12.50 11.06
N GLN A 65 -10.54 12.33 9.75
CA GLN A 65 -11.46 11.65 8.84
C GLN A 65 -10.72 10.60 8.00
N SER A 66 -11.38 9.48 7.76
CA SER A 66 -10.87 8.41 6.89
C SER A 66 -11.80 8.20 5.70
N TRP A 67 -11.30 7.56 4.65
CA TRP A 67 -12.07 7.14 3.49
C TRP A 67 -12.80 8.29 2.77
N GLN A 68 -12.14 9.46 2.66
CA GLN A 68 -12.68 10.60 1.93
C GLN A 68 -12.37 10.50 0.44
N GLY A 69 -13.22 11.08 -0.41
CA GLY A 69 -12.98 11.24 -1.84
C GLY A 69 -12.96 9.95 -2.66
N VAL A 70 -13.49 8.84 -2.12
CA VAL A 70 -13.57 7.56 -2.85
C VAL A 70 -14.41 7.71 -4.10
N LYS A 71 -13.90 7.22 -5.23
CA LYS A 71 -14.61 7.21 -6.52
C LYS A 71 -15.23 5.86 -6.78
N GLY A 72 -16.46 5.87 -7.31
CA GLY A 72 -17.19 4.67 -7.65
C GLY A 72 -17.70 3.87 -6.43
N SER A 73 -18.38 2.77 -6.71
CA SER A 73 -18.96 1.91 -5.69
C SER A 73 -18.02 0.73 -5.39
N TRP A 74 -18.03 0.25 -4.16
CA TRP A 74 -17.24 -0.90 -3.73
C TRP A 74 -17.37 -2.11 -4.67
N GLY A 75 -16.22 -2.68 -4.99
CA GLY A 75 -16.12 -3.92 -5.76
C GLY A 75 -16.49 -3.80 -7.24
N THR A 76 -16.79 -2.61 -7.75
CA THR A 76 -17.22 -2.40 -9.14
C THR A 76 -16.08 -1.89 -10.03
N LYS A 77 -16.25 -2.09 -11.35
CA LYS A 77 -15.29 -1.62 -12.37
C LYS A 77 -15.33 -0.11 -12.63
N ASN A 78 -16.16 0.66 -11.92
CA ASN A 78 -16.17 2.11 -11.99
C ASN A 78 -15.18 2.76 -10.99
N GLN A 79 -14.39 1.95 -10.30
CA GLN A 79 -13.26 2.37 -9.47
C GLN A 79 -11.96 2.44 -10.27
N PRO A 80 -10.91 3.13 -9.78
CA PRO A 80 -9.62 3.21 -10.47
C PRO A 80 -9.07 1.86 -10.88
N GLU A 81 -8.87 1.66 -12.19
CA GLU A 81 -8.32 0.43 -12.75
C GLU A 81 -6.80 0.52 -12.83
N PHE A 82 -6.14 -0.45 -12.26
CA PHE A 82 -4.70 -0.59 -12.27
C PHE A 82 -4.23 -1.40 -13.48
N THR A 83 -3.14 -0.98 -14.10
CA THR A 83 -2.52 -1.66 -15.24
C THR A 83 -1.51 -2.68 -14.76
N LYS A 84 -1.55 -3.89 -15.32
CA LYS A 84 -0.59 -4.94 -14.98
C LYS A 84 0.77 -4.66 -15.60
N ARG A 85 1.81 -4.72 -14.78
CA ARG A 85 3.22 -4.56 -15.16
C ARG A 85 3.82 -5.90 -15.61
N THR A 86 4.95 -5.84 -16.28
CA THR A 86 5.71 -7.04 -16.71
C THR A 86 6.30 -7.83 -15.53
N ASP A 87 6.52 -7.17 -14.38
CA ASP A 87 7.01 -7.81 -13.15
C ASP A 87 5.89 -8.48 -12.32
N GLY A 88 4.66 -8.52 -12.86
CA GLY A 88 3.49 -9.12 -12.21
C GLY A 88 2.76 -8.23 -11.22
N LYS A 89 3.29 -7.05 -10.91
CA LYS A 89 2.64 -6.04 -10.08
C LYS A 89 1.61 -5.25 -10.86
N TRP A 90 0.86 -4.40 -10.17
CA TRP A 90 -0.13 -3.51 -10.76
C TRP A 90 0.24 -2.06 -10.45
N GLU A 91 0.00 -1.14 -11.39
CA GLU A 91 0.30 0.28 -11.19
C GLU A 91 -0.86 1.18 -11.60
N TYR A 92 -0.98 2.30 -10.93
CA TYR A 92 -1.89 3.39 -11.27
C TYR A 92 -1.20 4.74 -11.07
N THR A 93 -1.39 5.66 -12.04
CA THR A 93 -0.77 6.99 -12.02
C THR A 93 -1.79 8.05 -11.63
N ILE A 94 -1.42 8.89 -10.69
CA ILE A 94 -2.18 10.09 -10.27
C ILE A 94 -1.34 11.32 -10.58
N ASN A 95 -1.85 12.24 -11.42
CA ASN A 95 -1.10 13.43 -11.82
C ASN A 95 -1.02 14.50 -10.73
N ASN A 96 -2.08 14.66 -9.95
CA ASN A 96 -2.15 15.55 -8.78
C ASN A 96 -3.23 14.99 -7.86
N MET A 97 -2.89 14.70 -6.60
CA MET A 97 -3.83 14.06 -5.67
C MET A 97 -5.03 14.94 -5.35
N PHE A 98 -4.85 16.25 -5.25
CA PHE A 98 -5.94 17.18 -4.92
C PHE A 98 -6.96 17.28 -6.06
N THR A 99 -6.48 17.40 -7.30
CA THR A 99 -7.32 17.35 -8.50
C THR A 99 -8.02 15.99 -8.62
N TYR A 100 -7.29 14.90 -8.36
CA TYR A 100 -7.83 13.55 -8.40
C TYR A 100 -9.00 13.38 -7.44
N PHE A 101 -8.86 13.83 -6.19
CA PHE A 101 -9.91 13.72 -5.19
C PHE A 101 -10.96 14.85 -5.29
N GLY A 102 -10.71 15.89 -6.09
CA GLY A 102 -11.62 17.03 -6.25
C GLY A 102 -11.66 17.94 -5.03
N VAL A 103 -10.52 18.15 -4.38
CA VAL A 103 -10.38 18.96 -3.16
C VAL A 103 -9.34 20.07 -3.35
N PRO A 104 -9.42 21.18 -2.58
CA PRO A 104 -8.40 22.23 -2.60
C PRO A 104 -7.02 21.70 -2.19
N GLU A 105 -5.94 22.28 -2.72
CA GLU A 105 -4.54 21.93 -2.35
C GLU A 105 -4.22 22.22 -0.89
N THR A 106 -5.05 23.03 -0.22
CA THR A 106 -4.96 23.29 1.24
C THR A 106 -5.55 22.17 2.11
N THR A 107 -6.21 21.17 1.49
CA THR A 107 -6.78 20.04 2.24
C THR A 107 -5.66 19.25 2.92
N PRO A 108 -5.71 19.04 4.26
CA PRO A 108 -4.62 18.42 5.01
C PRO A 108 -4.64 16.89 4.85
N ILE A 109 -4.35 16.41 3.64
CA ILE A 109 -4.23 14.97 3.37
C ILE A 109 -2.99 14.44 4.07
N THR A 110 -3.16 13.44 4.94
CA THR A 110 -2.07 12.81 5.70
C THR A 110 -1.72 11.41 5.21
N LYS A 111 -2.71 10.73 4.62
CA LYS A 111 -2.56 9.33 4.14
C LYS A 111 -3.45 9.11 2.92
N LEU A 112 -3.04 8.20 2.06
CA LEU A 112 -3.94 7.50 1.15
C LEU A 112 -4.35 6.18 1.81
N VAL A 113 -5.59 5.76 1.59
CA VAL A 113 -6.16 4.52 2.12
C VAL A 113 -6.75 3.72 0.97
N MET A 114 -6.53 2.41 0.95
CA MET A 114 -6.99 1.58 -0.15
C MET A 114 -7.23 0.12 0.23
N VAL A 115 -8.13 -0.50 -0.55
CA VAL A 115 -8.31 -1.95 -0.66
C VAL A 115 -8.39 -2.27 -2.15
N PHE A 116 -7.66 -3.28 -2.59
CA PHE A 116 -7.70 -3.73 -3.99
C PHE A 116 -8.76 -4.80 -4.20
N HIS A 117 -9.30 -4.89 -5.41
CA HIS A 117 -10.28 -5.91 -5.78
C HIS A 117 -10.26 -6.19 -7.29
N ASP A 118 -10.89 -7.29 -7.73
CA ASP A 118 -10.92 -7.71 -9.13
C ASP A 118 -12.20 -7.27 -9.89
N GLY A 119 -13.06 -6.46 -9.28
CA GLY A 119 -14.24 -5.88 -9.91
C GLY A 119 -15.46 -6.80 -9.97
N ASN A 120 -15.53 -7.88 -9.19
CA ASN A 120 -16.63 -8.84 -9.17
C ASN A 120 -17.71 -8.53 -8.10
N GLY A 121 -17.87 -7.27 -7.71
CA GLY A 121 -18.86 -6.85 -6.71
C GLY A 121 -18.61 -7.49 -5.35
N ASN A 122 -19.65 -8.02 -4.72
CA ASN A 122 -19.56 -8.66 -3.39
C ASN A 122 -18.76 -9.98 -3.39
N ASN A 123 -18.48 -10.55 -4.57
CA ASN A 123 -17.67 -11.75 -4.74
C ASN A 123 -16.23 -11.44 -5.18
N SER A 124 -15.82 -10.18 -5.08
CA SER A 124 -14.47 -9.77 -5.45
C SER A 124 -13.41 -10.46 -4.61
N LYS A 125 -12.30 -10.82 -5.27
CA LYS A 125 -11.04 -11.07 -4.58
C LYS A 125 -10.58 -9.75 -3.97
N GLU A 126 -10.02 -9.80 -2.76
CA GLU A 126 -9.59 -8.60 -2.04
C GLU A 126 -8.10 -8.63 -1.73
N GLY A 127 -7.42 -7.53 -2.06
CA GLY A 127 -6.03 -7.27 -1.68
C GLY A 127 -5.99 -6.31 -0.51
N LYS A 128 -5.82 -6.86 0.69
CA LYS A 128 -5.72 -6.14 1.96
C LYS A 128 -4.32 -6.32 2.56
N GLY A 129 -3.98 -5.51 3.53
CA GLY A 129 -2.79 -5.70 4.33
C GLY A 129 -2.80 -7.03 5.09
N ALA A 130 -1.68 -7.37 5.74
CA ALA A 130 -1.59 -8.55 6.59
C ALA A 130 -2.68 -8.52 7.67
N GLY A 131 -3.31 -9.66 7.93
CA GLY A 131 -4.44 -9.74 8.87
C GLY A 131 -5.75 -9.09 8.39
N GLY A 132 -5.88 -8.81 7.08
CA GLY A 132 -7.11 -8.25 6.48
C GLY A 132 -7.34 -6.77 6.74
N GLN A 133 -6.28 -6.03 7.10
CA GLN A 133 -6.33 -4.60 7.37
C GLN A 133 -6.38 -3.78 6.08
N ASP A 134 -6.94 -2.57 6.16
CA ASP A 134 -6.79 -1.58 5.10
C ASP A 134 -5.32 -1.22 4.88
N ILE A 135 -4.99 -0.85 3.64
CA ILE A 135 -3.63 -0.47 3.27
C ILE A 135 -3.52 1.05 3.31
N TYR A 136 -2.48 1.55 3.96
CA TYR A 136 -2.22 2.99 4.09
C TYR A 136 -0.86 3.35 3.49
N ILE A 137 -0.82 4.45 2.73
CA ILE A 137 0.39 5.16 2.33
C ILE A 137 0.42 6.44 3.16
N VAL A 138 1.37 6.55 4.09
CA VAL A 138 1.55 7.75 4.92
C VAL A 138 2.39 8.75 4.15
N LEU A 139 1.89 9.95 3.92
CA LEU A 139 2.62 10.98 3.20
C LEU A 139 3.85 11.46 4.00
N GLY A 140 4.95 11.71 3.33
CA GLY A 140 6.23 12.09 3.95
C GLY A 140 6.97 10.94 4.65
N GLN A 141 6.46 9.70 4.59
CA GLN A 141 7.11 8.52 5.17
C GLN A 141 7.32 7.45 4.10
N GLU A 142 8.50 6.82 4.10
CA GLU A 142 8.77 5.69 3.20
C GLU A 142 7.80 4.53 3.45
N SER A 143 7.39 3.88 2.36
CA SER A 143 6.59 2.65 2.42
C SER A 143 7.49 1.50 2.85
N VAL A 144 7.67 1.34 4.15
CA VAL A 144 8.35 0.18 4.75
C VAL A 144 7.31 -0.87 5.14
N GLY A 145 7.63 -2.15 4.97
CA GLY A 145 6.80 -3.24 5.49
C GLY A 145 6.60 -3.07 7.00
N LYS A 146 5.35 -3.05 7.45
CA LYS A 146 4.98 -2.73 8.85
C LYS A 146 5.58 -3.67 9.91
N ASP A 147 6.22 -4.76 9.49
CA ASP A 147 6.75 -5.78 10.43
C ASP A 147 8.05 -5.36 11.14
N LEU A 148 8.70 -4.26 10.70
CA LEU A 148 9.94 -3.81 11.32
C LEU A 148 9.71 -3.02 12.63
N PHE A 149 8.55 -2.35 12.78
CA PHE A 149 8.25 -1.55 13.97
C PHE A 149 8.00 -2.39 15.23
N HIS A 150 7.49 -3.61 15.09
CA HIS A 150 7.29 -4.51 16.23
C HIS A 150 8.60 -5.10 16.76
N LEU A 151 9.64 -5.23 15.93
CA LEU A 151 10.92 -5.81 16.35
C LEU A 151 11.77 -4.84 17.20
N PHE A 152 11.67 -3.54 16.93
CA PHE A 152 12.44 -2.53 17.69
C PHE A 152 11.83 -2.17 19.05
N CYS A 153 10.52 -2.34 19.25
CA CYS A 153 9.88 -2.06 20.54
C CYS A 153 10.10 -3.17 21.59
N SER A 154 10.48 -4.38 21.17
CA SER A 154 10.69 -5.55 22.05
C SER A 154 12.11 -5.65 22.64
N VAL A 155 13.06 -4.84 22.18
CA VAL A 155 14.48 -4.91 22.60
C VAL A 155 14.81 -3.88 23.70
N TYR A 156 13.88 -2.95 24.00
CA TYR A 156 14.06 -1.88 25.00
C TYR A 156 12.99 -1.88 26.12
N SER A 157 12.41 -3.03 26.43
CA SER A 157 11.53 -3.19 27.60
C SER A 157 12.19 -4.08 28.62
#